data_e1f6d23919858b13e861385e65eace37
#
_entry.id   e1f6d23919858b13e861385e65eace37
#
_cell.length_a   1.000
_cell.length_b   1.000
_cell.length_c   1.000
_cell.angle_alpha   90.00
_cell.angle_beta   90.00
_cell.angle_gamma   90.00
#
_symmetry.space_group_name_H-M   'P 1'
#
loop_
_entity.id
_entity.type
_entity.pdbx_description
1 polymer ?
#
loop_
_entity_poly.entity_id
_entity_poly.type
_entity_poly.pdbx_seq_one_letter_code
_entity_poly.pdbx_strand_id
1 'polypeptide(L)'
;AGAETLDCTGLVVTAGFVDAHVHIESSMVLPSAFGEAVLPHGTTCVIADPHEVVNVAGAEGLRSFLDEAAAAPVGIFTAVPSSVPATMLDTNGAGEFLADAMREFAERPDVAGLGEVMCYYDVAERRPEIMEKIALFRDKTAIRPACRPTCWTPTSGPVSGTTTSVPTLQACWSATGRE
;
A
#
# COMPACT_ATOMS: atom_id res chain seq x y z
N ALA A 1 31.47 24.52 -2.20
CA ALA A 1 30.53 24.41 -1.10
C ALA A 1 30.97 23.21 -0.27
N GLY A 2 31.28 23.39 1.02
CA GLY A 2 31.62 22.29 1.91
C GLY A 2 30.38 21.46 2.24
N ALA A 3 30.57 20.15 2.44
CA ALA A 3 29.52 19.30 2.96
C ALA A 3 29.17 19.73 4.39
N GLU A 4 27.90 19.76 4.71
CA GLU A 4 27.45 19.94 6.09
C GLU A 4 27.87 18.72 6.91
N THR A 5 28.45 18.94 8.09
CA THR A 5 28.90 17.86 8.97
C THR A 5 28.01 17.82 10.19
N LEU A 6 27.38 16.67 10.43
CA LEU A 6 26.59 16.39 11.62
C LEU A 6 27.40 15.55 12.60
N ASP A 7 27.64 16.05 13.80
CA ASP A 7 28.33 15.30 14.86
C ASP A 7 27.34 14.31 15.51
N CYS A 8 27.58 13.01 15.28
CA CYS A 8 26.77 11.92 15.84
C CYS A 8 27.54 11.17 16.95
N THR A 9 28.54 11.79 17.60
CA THR A 9 29.32 11.15 18.67
C THR A 9 28.39 10.68 19.80
N GLY A 10 28.46 9.37 20.11
CA GLY A 10 27.62 8.73 21.13
C GLY A 10 26.19 8.37 20.66
N LEU A 11 25.86 8.62 19.39
CA LEU A 11 24.57 8.24 18.80
C LEU A 11 24.74 7.03 17.87
N VAL A 12 23.64 6.33 17.64
CA VAL A 12 23.55 5.26 16.63
C VAL A 12 22.82 5.82 15.42
N VAL A 13 23.46 5.84 14.27
CA VAL A 13 22.85 6.26 13.01
C VAL A 13 22.31 5.04 12.28
N THR A 14 21.03 5.06 11.95
CA THR A 14 20.35 3.98 11.18
C THR A 14 19.63 4.56 9.99
N ALA A 15 19.23 3.69 9.05
CA ALA A 15 18.20 4.07 8.07
C ALA A 15 16.88 4.39 8.79
N GLY A 16 16.06 5.25 8.19
CA GLY A 16 14.72 5.53 8.68
C GLY A 16 13.84 4.27 8.65
N PHE A 17 12.86 4.22 9.54
CA PHE A 17 11.92 3.10 9.60
C PHE A 17 10.98 3.10 8.41
N VAL A 18 10.62 1.91 7.97
CA VAL A 18 9.61 1.66 6.94
C VAL A 18 8.43 0.94 7.59
N ASP A 19 7.26 1.56 7.55
CA ASP A 19 6.01 0.89 7.90
C ASP A 19 5.46 0.21 6.64
N ALA A 20 5.43 -1.11 6.66
CA ALA A 20 5.10 -1.90 5.49
C ALA A 20 3.58 -2.04 5.23
N HIS A 21 2.74 -1.62 6.17
CA HIS A 21 1.28 -1.64 6.01
C HIS A 21 0.59 -0.75 7.03
N VAL A 22 -0.13 0.26 6.54
CA VAL A 22 -0.87 1.19 7.39
C VAL A 22 -2.14 1.68 6.68
N HIS A 23 -3.19 1.89 7.47
CA HIS A 23 -4.41 2.60 7.05
C HIS A 23 -4.36 4.01 7.63
N ILE A 24 -3.86 4.96 6.85
CA ILE A 24 -3.65 6.34 7.31
C ILE A 24 -4.98 6.98 7.72
N GLU A 25 -6.02 6.74 6.95
CA GLU A 25 -7.36 7.25 7.18
C GLU A 25 -7.97 6.80 8.51
N SER A 26 -7.58 5.63 9.02
CA SER A 26 -8.02 5.15 10.34
C SER A 26 -7.52 6.02 11.48
N SER A 27 -6.46 6.80 11.27
CA SER A 27 -6.01 7.81 12.24
C SER A 27 -6.74 9.16 12.11
N MET A 28 -7.71 9.27 11.21
CA MET A 28 -8.56 10.47 10.97
C MET A 28 -7.75 11.73 10.60
N VAL A 29 -6.61 11.55 9.94
CA VAL A 29 -5.80 12.64 9.41
C VAL A 29 -5.51 12.41 7.93
N LEU A 30 -5.15 13.49 7.22
CA LEU A 30 -4.69 13.41 5.84
C LEU A 30 -3.27 12.84 5.76
N PRO A 31 -2.86 12.24 4.62
CA PRO A 31 -1.52 11.72 4.43
C PRO A 31 -0.38 12.69 4.75
N SER A 32 -0.54 13.97 4.41
CA SER A 32 0.44 15.01 4.72
C SER A 32 0.63 15.20 6.24
N ALA A 33 -0.47 15.32 6.98
CA ALA A 33 -0.45 15.46 8.45
C ALA A 33 0.04 14.18 9.14
N PHE A 34 -0.30 13.00 8.61
CA PHE A 34 0.24 11.73 9.09
C PHE A 34 1.78 11.71 8.97
N GLY A 35 2.29 12.11 7.79
CA GLY A 35 3.73 12.20 7.56
C GLY A 35 4.44 13.12 8.54
N GLU A 36 3.87 14.30 8.82
CA GLU A 36 4.40 15.22 9.84
C GLU A 36 4.43 14.60 11.24
N ALA A 37 3.42 13.80 11.58
CA ALA A 37 3.32 13.17 12.89
C ALA A 37 4.34 12.03 13.08
N VAL A 38 4.60 11.21 12.05
CA VAL A 38 5.45 10.01 12.19
C VAL A 38 6.93 10.29 11.94
N LEU A 39 7.27 11.31 11.15
CA LEU A 39 8.65 11.65 10.81
C LEU A 39 9.55 11.92 12.05
N PRO A 40 9.11 12.66 13.07
CA PRO A 40 9.91 12.89 14.28
C PRO A 40 10.21 11.61 15.07
N HIS A 41 9.45 10.54 14.82
CA HIS A 41 9.63 9.23 15.46
C HIS A 41 10.50 8.26 14.62
N GLY A 42 11.05 8.77 13.51
CA GLY A 42 12.00 8.02 12.67
C GLY A 42 11.38 7.24 11.52
N THR A 43 10.07 7.27 11.31
CA THR A 43 9.41 6.67 10.14
C THR A 43 9.59 7.59 8.94
N THR A 44 10.27 7.10 7.90
CA THR A 44 10.58 7.87 6.69
C THR A 44 9.84 7.37 5.46
N CYS A 45 9.24 6.18 5.54
CA CYS A 45 8.50 5.59 4.44
C CYS A 45 7.36 4.73 4.99
N VAL A 46 6.22 4.75 4.30
CA VAL A 46 5.08 3.87 4.61
C VAL A 46 4.47 3.30 3.34
N ILE A 47 3.83 2.13 3.46
CA ILE A 47 2.94 1.58 2.44
C ILE A 47 1.51 1.68 2.98
N ALA A 48 0.72 2.56 2.39
CA ALA A 48 -0.66 2.81 2.81
C ALA A 48 -1.65 2.00 1.96
N ASP A 49 -2.68 1.44 2.61
CA ASP A 49 -3.83 0.80 1.95
C ASP A 49 -5.10 1.57 2.32
N PRO A 50 -5.52 2.56 1.49
CA PRO A 50 -6.61 3.48 1.83
C PRO A 50 -7.99 2.91 1.48
N HIS A 51 -8.31 1.70 1.95
CA HIS A 51 -9.54 1.04 1.53
C HIS A 51 -10.82 1.71 2.09
N GLU A 52 -10.78 2.34 3.26
CA GLU A 52 -11.91 3.10 3.79
C GLU A 52 -12.20 4.34 2.93
N VAL A 53 -11.16 5.04 2.47
CA VAL A 53 -11.31 6.18 1.56
C VAL A 53 -11.96 5.72 0.26
N VAL A 54 -11.47 4.61 -0.32
CA VAL A 54 -12.01 4.07 -1.57
C VAL A 54 -13.42 3.51 -1.36
N ASN A 55 -13.72 2.92 -0.22
CA ASN A 55 -15.05 2.43 0.12
C ASN A 55 -16.10 3.56 0.16
N VAL A 56 -15.69 4.76 0.55
CA VAL A 56 -16.59 5.93 0.63
C VAL A 56 -16.66 6.70 -0.69
N ALA A 57 -15.52 6.91 -1.36
CA ALA A 57 -15.36 7.86 -2.45
C ALA A 57 -14.80 7.25 -3.75
N GLY A 58 -14.56 5.93 -3.81
CA GLY A 58 -14.13 5.23 -5.03
C GLY A 58 -12.79 5.72 -5.58
N ALA A 59 -12.67 5.67 -6.90
CA ALA A 59 -11.47 6.12 -7.61
C ALA A 59 -11.11 7.58 -7.34
N GLU A 60 -12.11 8.45 -7.15
CA GLU A 60 -11.88 9.87 -6.85
C GLU A 60 -11.24 10.06 -5.48
N GLY A 61 -11.69 9.28 -4.49
CA GLY A 61 -11.07 9.26 -3.17
C GLY A 61 -9.62 8.80 -3.23
N LEU A 62 -9.33 7.78 -4.04
CA LEU A 62 -7.95 7.30 -4.22
C LEU A 62 -7.07 8.34 -4.91
N ARG A 63 -7.56 9.07 -5.93
CA ARG A 63 -6.81 10.17 -6.55
C ARG A 63 -6.47 11.25 -5.53
N SER A 64 -7.47 11.70 -4.77
CA SER A 64 -7.27 12.71 -3.72
C SER A 64 -6.28 12.24 -2.66
N PHE A 65 -6.33 10.97 -2.26
CA PHE A 65 -5.38 10.38 -1.32
C PHE A 65 -3.95 10.40 -1.86
N LEU A 66 -3.76 10.03 -3.13
CA LEU A 66 -2.45 10.03 -3.79
C LEU A 66 -1.87 11.44 -3.94
N ASP A 67 -2.71 12.42 -4.24
CA ASP A 67 -2.28 13.83 -4.33
C ASP A 67 -1.82 14.35 -2.97
N GLU A 68 -2.53 14.04 -1.89
CA GLU A 68 -2.14 14.36 -0.52
C GLU A 68 -0.87 13.61 -0.09
N ALA A 69 -0.74 12.33 -0.46
CA ALA A 69 0.44 11.52 -0.18
C ALA A 69 1.70 12.10 -0.84
N ALA A 70 1.57 12.65 -2.04
CA ALA A 70 2.69 13.30 -2.74
C ALA A 70 3.19 14.57 -2.05
N ALA A 71 2.38 15.22 -1.22
CA ALA A 71 2.73 16.41 -0.45
C ALA A 71 3.34 16.08 0.94
N ALA A 72 3.33 14.81 1.34
CA ALA A 72 3.80 14.40 2.66
C ALA A 72 5.33 14.52 2.80
N PRO A 73 5.85 14.82 4.01
CA PRO A 73 7.30 14.91 4.26
C PRO A 73 8.00 13.55 4.36
N VAL A 74 7.26 12.46 4.24
CA VAL A 74 7.75 11.06 4.22
C VAL A 74 7.36 10.40 2.89
N GLY A 75 8.07 9.34 2.52
CA GLY A 75 7.69 8.54 1.34
C GLY A 75 6.39 7.78 1.64
N ILE A 76 5.32 8.04 0.89
CA ILE A 76 4.08 7.26 0.97
C ILE A 76 3.88 6.54 -0.35
N PHE A 77 3.96 5.21 -0.30
CA PHE A 77 3.57 4.34 -1.41
C PHE A 77 2.17 3.79 -1.12
N THR A 78 1.35 3.72 -2.14
CA THR A 78 -0.04 3.30 -1.97
C THR A 78 -0.25 1.90 -2.54
N ALA A 79 -0.81 1.02 -1.75
CA ALA A 79 -1.38 -0.23 -2.21
C ALA A 79 -2.84 0.02 -2.60
N VAL A 80 -3.21 -0.30 -3.85
CA VAL A 80 -4.58 -0.08 -4.35
C VAL A 80 -5.53 -1.08 -3.70
N PRO A 81 -6.58 -0.63 -3.00
CA PRO A 81 -7.49 -1.52 -2.28
C PRO A 81 -8.13 -2.59 -3.16
N SER A 82 -7.99 -3.85 -2.79
CA SER A 82 -8.53 -4.97 -3.56
C SER A 82 -9.99 -5.29 -3.23
N SER A 83 -10.37 -5.11 -1.97
CA SER A 83 -11.63 -5.57 -1.39
C SER A 83 -12.50 -4.38 -1.00
N VAL A 84 -13.18 -3.79 -1.99
CA VAL A 84 -14.10 -2.65 -1.80
C VAL A 84 -15.41 -2.94 -2.55
N PRO A 85 -16.50 -3.16 -1.79
CA PRO A 85 -16.55 -3.39 -0.34
C PRO A 85 -15.85 -4.68 0.08
N ALA A 86 -15.40 -4.78 1.34
CA ALA A 86 -14.77 -5.98 1.85
C ALA A 86 -15.75 -7.15 1.97
N THR A 87 -17.00 -6.84 2.28
CA THR A 87 -18.13 -7.79 2.31
C THR A 87 -19.38 -7.14 1.77
N MET A 88 -20.36 -7.95 1.36
CA MET A 88 -21.67 -7.45 0.93
C MET A 88 -22.50 -6.80 2.06
N LEU A 89 -22.03 -6.91 3.30
CA LEU A 89 -22.68 -6.31 4.48
C LEU A 89 -22.07 -4.95 4.85
N ASP A 90 -20.97 -4.56 4.22
CA ASP A 90 -20.29 -3.32 4.50
C ASP A 90 -21.10 -2.13 3.96
N THR A 91 -21.11 -1.05 4.74
CA THR A 91 -21.59 0.23 4.25
C THR A 91 -20.63 0.76 3.21
N ASN A 92 -21.13 1.02 2.01
CA ASN A 92 -20.34 1.46 0.89
C ASN A 92 -20.99 2.67 0.23
N GLY A 93 -20.24 3.76 0.07
CA GLY A 93 -20.70 5.00 -0.56
C GLY A 93 -20.43 5.06 -2.06
N ALA A 94 -19.40 4.36 -2.53
CA ALA A 94 -18.90 4.49 -3.91
C ALA A 94 -19.29 3.33 -4.83
N GLY A 95 -19.86 2.25 -4.31
CA GLY A 95 -20.11 1.03 -5.06
C GLY A 95 -18.85 0.14 -5.18
N GLU A 96 -18.91 -0.84 -6.08
CA GLU A 96 -17.82 -1.78 -6.27
C GLU A 96 -16.63 -1.13 -6.97
N PHE A 97 -15.44 -1.37 -6.43
CA PHE A 97 -14.17 -0.93 -7.02
C PHE A 97 -13.56 -2.07 -7.84
N LEU A 98 -13.93 -2.15 -9.11
CA LEU A 98 -13.55 -3.23 -10.02
C LEU A 98 -12.21 -2.96 -10.72
N ALA A 99 -11.65 -3.99 -11.37
CA ALA A 99 -10.36 -3.94 -12.05
C ALA A 99 -10.28 -2.82 -13.09
N ASP A 100 -11.35 -2.51 -13.80
CA ASP A 100 -11.37 -1.43 -14.79
C ASP A 100 -11.12 -0.05 -14.16
N ALA A 101 -11.70 0.20 -12.99
CA ALA A 101 -11.47 1.45 -12.25
C ALA A 101 -10.06 1.52 -11.64
N MET A 102 -9.38 0.37 -11.48
CA MET A 102 -8.03 0.31 -10.95
C MET A 102 -6.94 0.53 -12.01
N ARG A 103 -7.25 0.39 -13.30
CA ARG A 103 -6.24 0.41 -14.40
C ARG A 103 -5.42 1.68 -14.41
N GLU A 104 -6.02 2.83 -14.15
CA GLU A 104 -5.33 4.11 -14.14
C GLU A 104 -4.25 4.20 -13.05
N PHE A 105 -4.39 3.42 -11.98
CA PHE A 105 -3.46 3.41 -10.85
C PHE A 105 -2.33 2.38 -11.03
N ALA A 106 -2.54 1.34 -11.84
CA ALA A 106 -1.60 0.24 -11.96
C ALA A 106 -0.22 0.65 -12.47
N GLU A 107 -0.14 1.66 -13.35
CA GLU A 107 1.12 2.13 -13.94
C GLU A 107 1.80 3.24 -13.13
N ARG A 108 1.18 3.75 -12.07
CA ARG A 108 1.73 4.85 -11.29
C ARG A 108 2.97 4.41 -10.49
N PRO A 109 4.03 5.23 -10.43
CA PRO A 109 5.27 4.89 -9.71
C PRO A 109 5.10 4.96 -8.18
N ASP A 110 4.14 5.74 -7.69
CA ASP A 110 3.78 5.88 -6.28
C ASP A 110 2.81 4.79 -5.79
N VAL A 111 2.40 3.88 -6.68
CA VAL A 111 1.59 2.71 -6.34
C VAL A 111 2.48 1.48 -6.18
N ALA A 112 2.51 0.94 -4.96
CA ALA A 112 3.32 -0.22 -4.60
C ALA A 112 2.76 -1.54 -5.17
N GLY A 113 1.44 -1.65 -5.27
CA GLY A 113 0.78 -2.86 -5.76
C GLY A 113 -0.68 -2.94 -5.39
N LEU A 114 -1.20 -4.16 -5.39
CA LEU A 114 -2.55 -4.47 -4.90
C LEU A 114 -2.53 -4.49 -3.38
N GLY A 115 -3.51 -3.86 -2.77
CA GLY A 115 -3.72 -3.83 -1.34
C GLY A 115 -4.14 -5.18 -0.75
N GLU A 116 -4.54 -5.15 0.50
CA GLU A 116 -4.90 -6.30 1.28
C GLU A 116 -6.06 -7.08 0.63
N VAL A 117 -5.84 -8.38 0.36
CA VAL A 117 -6.87 -9.25 -0.21
C VAL A 117 -7.65 -9.93 0.91
N MET A 118 -8.75 -9.32 1.33
CA MET A 118 -9.60 -9.82 2.40
C MET A 118 -10.52 -10.95 1.96
N CYS A 119 -10.91 -10.98 0.69
CA CYS A 119 -11.81 -12.00 0.10
C CYS A 119 -11.05 -13.27 -0.31
N TYR A 120 -10.32 -13.89 0.61
CA TYR A 120 -9.47 -15.05 0.30
C TYR A 120 -10.26 -16.28 -0.20
N TYR A 121 -11.54 -16.43 0.13
CA TYR A 121 -12.39 -17.48 -0.42
C TYR A 121 -12.59 -17.29 -1.93
N ASP A 122 -12.80 -16.06 -2.40
CA ASP A 122 -12.94 -15.74 -3.81
C ASP A 122 -11.65 -16.05 -4.59
N VAL A 123 -10.48 -15.83 -3.94
CA VAL A 123 -9.18 -16.24 -4.50
C VAL A 123 -9.07 -17.76 -4.59
N ALA A 124 -9.48 -18.48 -3.54
CA ALA A 124 -9.44 -19.94 -3.52
C ALA A 124 -10.36 -20.55 -4.59
N GLU A 125 -11.53 -19.96 -4.80
CA GLU A 125 -12.49 -20.34 -5.82
C GLU A 125 -12.14 -19.79 -7.22
N ARG A 126 -11.09 -18.97 -7.33
CA ARG A 126 -10.65 -18.30 -8.56
C ARG A 126 -11.74 -17.48 -9.22
N ARG A 127 -12.50 -16.74 -8.45
CA ARG A 127 -13.54 -15.86 -8.99
C ARG A 127 -12.95 -14.83 -9.92
N PRO A 128 -13.54 -14.59 -11.10
CA PRO A 128 -12.96 -13.72 -12.14
C PRO A 128 -12.63 -12.32 -11.61
N GLU A 129 -13.51 -11.69 -10.83
CA GLU A 129 -13.37 -10.33 -10.34
C GLU A 129 -12.07 -10.12 -9.55
N ILE A 130 -11.78 -11.00 -8.57
CA ILE A 130 -10.54 -10.88 -7.78
C ILE A 130 -9.31 -11.30 -8.57
N MET A 131 -9.46 -12.30 -9.46
CA MET A 131 -8.36 -12.76 -10.30
C MET A 131 -7.91 -11.70 -11.31
N GLU A 132 -8.83 -10.91 -11.85
CA GLU A 132 -8.53 -9.78 -12.72
C GLU A 132 -7.75 -8.67 -11.97
N LYS A 133 -8.17 -8.34 -10.75
CA LYS A 133 -7.46 -7.38 -9.89
C LYS A 133 -6.03 -7.86 -9.60
N ILE A 134 -5.85 -9.13 -9.23
CA ILE A 134 -4.53 -9.73 -8.98
C ILE A 134 -3.68 -9.72 -10.25
N ALA A 135 -4.26 -10.04 -11.41
CA ALA A 135 -3.55 -10.04 -12.69
C ALA A 135 -3.08 -8.64 -13.09
N LEU A 136 -3.87 -7.60 -12.80
CA LEU A 136 -3.55 -6.21 -13.11
C LEU A 136 -2.28 -5.73 -12.38
N PHE A 137 -2.03 -6.21 -11.16
CA PHE A 137 -0.88 -5.83 -10.34
C PHE A 137 0.19 -6.93 -10.27
N ARG A 138 0.20 -7.88 -11.22
CA ARG A 138 1.11 -9.03 -11.21
C ARG A 138 2.58 -8.65 -11.07
N ASP A 139 2.99 -7.59 -11.75
CA ASP A 139 4.38 -7.15 -11.82
C ASP A 139 4.73 -6.16 -10.69
N LYS A 140 3.79 -5.91 -9.80
CA LYS A 140 3.97 -5.09 -8.60
C LYS A 140 3.84 -5.93 -7.33
N THR A 141 4.26 -5.38 -6.22
CA THR A 141 4.11 -6.05 -4.92
C THR A 141 2.63 -6.12 -4.53
N ALA A 142 2.16 -7.29 -4.08
CA ALA A 142 0.84 -7.44 -3.47
C ALA A 142 0.99 -7.64 -1.97
N ILE A 143 0.24 -6.88 -1.18
CA ILE A 143 0.15 -7.09 0.27
C ILE A 143 -0.84 -8.23 0.49
N ARG A 144 -0.38 -9.29 1.18
CA ARG A 144 -1.24 -10.41 1.55
C ARG A 144 -1.67 -10.26 3.00
N PRO A 145 -2.95 -10.49 3.32
CA PRO A 145 -3.36 -10.63 4.70
C PRO A 145 -2.58 -11.78 5.33
N ALA A 146 -2.25 -11.66 6.60
CA ALA A 146 -1.61 -12.72 7.37
C ALA A 146 -2.62 -13.85 7.60
N CYS A 147 -2.91 -14.63 6.57
CA CYS A 147 -3.69 -15.86 6.73
C CYS A 147 -2.82 -16.87 7.46
N ARG A 148 -3.34 -17.41 8.58
CA ARG A 148 -2.65 -18.49 9.28
C ARG A 148 -2.50 -19.68 8.32
N PRO A 149 -1.35 -20.40 8.33
CA PRO A 149 -1.08 -21.52 7.42
C PRO A 149 -2.13 -22.65 7.44
N THR A 150 -2.98 -22.68 8.45
CA THR A 150 -4.03 -23.70 8.61
C THR A 150 -5.24 -23.49 7.71
N CYS A 151 -5.37 -22.33 7.04
CA CYS A 151 -6.52 -22.03 6.20
C CYS A 151 -6.26 -22.25 4.70
N TRP A 152 -5.02 -22.50 4.29
CA TRP A 152 -4.66 -22.61 2.89
C TRP A 152 -3.94 -23.92 2.61
N THR A 153 -4.67 -24.92 2.13
CA THR A 153 -4.12 -26.06 1.40
C THR A 153 -4.21 -25.73 -0.07
N PRO A 154 -3.08 -25.60 -0.79
CA PRO A 154 -3.13 -25.39 -2.23
C PRO A 154 -3.67 -26.66 -2.90
N THR A 155 -4.89 -26.64 -3.36
CA THR A 155 -5.34 -27.64 -4.32
C THR A 155 -4.68 -27.31 -5.65
N SER A 156 -3.58 -28.05 -5.92
CA SER A 156 -2.96 -28.32 -7.21
C SER A 156 -2.79 -27.14 -8.19
N GLY A 157 -1.61 -26.55 -8.17
CA GLY A 157 -1.05 -25.71 -9.23
C GLY A 157 -0.14 -24.62 -8.66
N PRO A 158 1.06 -24.41 -9.20
CA PRO A 158 1.95 -23.38 -8.68
C PRO A 158 1.35 -22.01 -9.00
N VAL A 159 0.79 -21.35 -8.01
CA VAL A 159 0.89 -19.89 -7.96
C VAL A 159 2.37 -19.66 -7.73
N SER A 160 3.10 -19.35 -8.78
CA SER A 160 4.53 -19.05 -8.71
C SER A 160 4.72 -18.05 -7.57
N GLY A 161 5.48 -18.48 -6.57
CA GLY A 161 5.67 -17.74 -5.34
C GLY A 161 6.22 -16.35 -5.64
N THR A 162 5.41 -15.36 -5.47
CA THR A 162 5.92 -14.05 -5.18
C THR A 162 6.24 -14.05 -3.70
N THR A 163 7.51 -14.31 -3.42
CA THR A 163 8.12 -13.85 -2.18
C THR A 163 7.64 -12.43 -1.93
N THR A 164 7.15 -12.15 -0.72
CA THR A 164 6.96 -10.81 -0.19
C THR A 164 8.27 -10.04 -0.33
N SER A 165 8.53 -9.48 -1.49
CA SER A 165 9.56 -8.45 -1.62
C SER A 165 8.89 -7.17 -1.15
N VAL A 166 9.07 -6.86 0.13
CA VAL A 166 8.98 -5.49 0.60
C VAL A 166 9.75 -4.65 -0.41
N PRO A 167 9.21 -3.51 -0.91
CA PRO A 167 9.96 -2.62 -1.78
C PRO A 167 11.34 -2.47 -1.18
N THR A 168 12.37 -2.76 -1.96
CA THR A 168 13.74 -2.69 -1.45
C THR A 168 13.93 -1.28 -0.88
N LEU A 169 14.64 -1.16 0.23
CA LEU A 169 15.08 0.12 0.82
C LEU A 169 15.54 1.12 -0.24
N GLN A 170 15.98 0.62 -1.38
CA GLN A 170 16.39 1.38 -2.55
C GLN A 170 15.23 2.12 -3.25
N ALA A 171 14.02 1.58 -3.25
CA ALA A 171 12.86 2.25 -3.82
C ALA A 171 12.40 3.42 -2.93
N CYS A 172 12.44 3.23 -1.61
CA CYS A 172 12.16 4.32 -0.66
C CYS A 172 13.23 5.41 -0.72
N TRP A 173 14.52 5.03 -0.89
CA TRP A 173 15.63 5.98 -1.01
C TRP A 173 15.56 6.82 -2.28
N SER A 174 15.22 6.22 -3.41
CA SER A 174 15.11 6.95 -4.69
C SER A 174 13.87 7.84 -4.79
N ALA A 175 12.79 7.52 -4.06
CA ALA A 175 11.58 8.33 -4.07
C ALA A 175 11.69 9.62 -3.24
N THR A 176 12.56 9.66 -2.25
CA THR A 176 12.79 10.87 -1.44
C THR A 176 13.60 11.96 -2.13
N GLY A 177 14.13 11.71 -3.34
CA GLY A 177 14.70 12.72 -4.25
C GLY A 177 15.83 13.58 -3.66
N ARG A 178 16.54 13.10 -2.65
CA ARG A 178 17.68 13.79 -2.06
C ARG A 178 18.95 12.98 -2.31
N GLU A 179 19.63 13.39 -3.39
CA GLU A 179 21.06 13.14 -3.52
C GLU A 179 21.87 14.01 -2.53
#